data_dcda92a6fbf2b9162bd5c1ebfa9b0216
#
_entry.id   dcda92a6fbf2b9162bd5c1ebfa9b0216
#
_cell.length_a   1.000
_cell.length_b   1.000
_cell.length_c   1.000
_cell.angle_alpha   90.00
_cell.angle_beta   90.00
_cell.angle_gamma   90.00
#
_symmetry.space_group_name_H-M   'P 1'
#
loop_
_entity.id
_entity.type
_entity.pdbx_description
1 polymer ?
#
loop_
_entity_poly.entity_id
_entity_poly.type
_entity_poly.pdbx_seq_one_letter_code
_entity_poly.pdbx_strand_id
1 'polypeptide(L)'
;RHRAIAKPLVVQSMYPDSPSCRTLAAAGVPVFGATEDAARALAATAPRAPHTGVTPLPSPATPLRETGYLETRRALEAAGLAFPAAREIHDEAELLAAAGEFSGPYVLKALHLLHKSDAGGVALGLAGPGELLAAFREMHARLGAPSYSVEAMADLTDGIELIVGVNRDPRFGPVAMVGLGGVLAEALHDIAFTLAPVPADRALHLLRGLRTAALLDGVRGRPAVDVEAAARAVETVTAFAAAHPEIAEIEVNPLLVRPDGVLALDSRAVLA
;
A
#
# COMPACT_ATOMS: atom_id res chain seq x y z
N ARG A 1 -22.12 -16.37 38.31
CA ARG A 1 -21.83 -17.74 37.81
C ARG A 1 -20.75 -17.75 36.71
N HIS A 2 -20.67 -16.76 35.79
CA HIS A 2 -19.69 -16.81 34.72
C HIS A 2 -18.21 -16.75 35.21
N ARG A 3 -17.94 -16.07 36.35
CA ARG A 3 -16.62 -16.05 36.97
C ARG A 3 -16.10 -17.41 37.45
N ALA A 4 -17.00 -18.36 37.62
CA ALA A 4 -16.65 -19.76 37.98
C ALA A 4 -16.33 -20.62 36.75
N ILE A 5 -16.63 -20.14 35.56
CA ILE A 5 -16.38 -20.84 34.30
C ILE A 5 -15.21 -20.12 33.66
N ALA A 6 -14.02 -20.69 33.69
CA ALA A 6 -12.77 -20.07 33.11
C ALA A 6 -12.85 -19.90 31.57
N LYS A 7 -13.98 -19.48 31.04
CA LYS A 7 -14.25 -19.22 29.63
C LYS A 7 -14.60 -17.75 29.42
N PRO A 8 -14.12 -17.10 28.37
CA PRO A 8 -14.55 -15.75 28.03
C PRO A 8 -16.04 -15.74 27.72
N LEU A 9 -16.72 -14.69 28.18
CA LEU A 9 -18.15 -14.48 27.95
C LEU A 9 -18.33 -13.06 27.40
N VAL A 10 -19.04 -12.95 26.30
CA VAL A 10 -19.56 -11.70 25.76
C VAL A 10 -21.06 -11.83 25.52
N VAL A 11 -21.76 -10.73 25.51
CA VAL A 11 -23.19 -10.67 25.19
C VAL A 11 -23.39 -9.81 23.96
N GLN A 12 -24.14 -10.32 22.99
CA GLN A 12 -24.66 -9.52 21.88
C GLN A 12 -26.13 -9.20 22.14
N SER A 13 -26.53 -7.96 21.92
CA SER A 13 -27.92 -7.51 22.05
C SER A 13 -28.23 -6.44 21.01
N MET A 14 -29.38 -6.55 20.36
CA MET A 14 -29.90 -5.49 19.48
C MET A 14 -30.20 -4.19 20.26
N TYR A 15 -30.26 -4.26 21.58
CA TYR A 15 -30.51 -3.13 22.48
C TYR A 15 -29.40 -3.06 23.56
N PRO A 16 -28.15 -2.71 23.18
CA PRO A 16 -27.00 -2.76 24.08
C PRO A 16 -27.15 -1.80 25.28
N ASP A 17 -27.95 -0.74 25.14
CA ASP A 17 -28.22 0.25 26.20
C ASP A 17 -29.43 -0.08 27.08
N SER A 18 -30.02 -1.27 26.94
CA SER A 18 -31.15 -1.68 27.80
C SER A 18 -30.72 -1.79 29.27
N PRO A 19 -31.63 -1.65 30.22
CA PRO A 19 -31.30 -1.76 31.66
C PRO A 19 -30.58 -3.07 32.00
N SER A 20 -31.00 -4.17 31.40
CA SER A 20 -30.38 -5.49 31.59
C SER A 20 -28.94 -5.51 31.07
N CYS A 21 -28.70 -4.94 29.88
CA CYS A 21 -27.35 -4.86 29.28
C CYS A 21 -26.43 -3.94 30.11
N ARG A 22 -26.92 -2.82 30.59
CA ARG A 22 -26.19 -1.97 31.53
C ARG A 22 -25.79 -2.68 32.81
N THR A 23 -26.71 -3.49 33.36
CA THR A 23 -26.42 -4.32 34.55
C THR A 23 -25.32 -5.34 34.28
N LEU A 24 -25.33 -5.98 33.11
CA LEU A 24 -24.28 -6.91 32.70
C LEU A 24 -22.95 -6.21 32.52
N ALA A 25 -22.93 -5.06 31.84
CA ALA A 25 -21.74 -4.25 31.65
C ALA A 25 -21.14 -3.79 32.98
N ALA A 26 -21.96 -3.32 33.91
CA ALA A 26 -21.54 -2.95 35.27
C ALA A 26 -20.99 -4.15 36.06
N ALA A 27 -21.44 -5.38 35.75
CA ALA A 27 -20.89 -6.61 36.31
C ALA A 27 -19.63 -7.10 35.60
N GLY A 28 -19.08 -6.34 34.62
CA GLY A 28 -17.86 -6.66 33.89
C GLY A 28 -18.06 -7.66 32.75
N VAL A 29 -19.29 -7.82 32.26
CA VAL A 29 -19.59 -8.62 31.07
C VAL A 29 -19.64 -7.70 29.86
N PRO A 30 -18.76 -7.83 28.86
CA PRO A 30 -18.81 -7.03 27.65
C PRO A 30 -20.10 -7.24 26.87
N VAL A 31 -20.75 -6.14 26.47
CA VAL A 31 -21.98 -6.14 25.68
C VAL A 31 -21.73 -5.44 24.35
N PHE A 32 -22.14 -6.06 23.25
CA PHE A 32 -21.95 -5.55 21.88
C PHE A 32 -23.28 -5.41 21.16
N GLY A 33 -23.42 -4.39 20.33
CA GLY A 33 -24.59 -4.18 19.50
C GLY A 33 -24.60 -5.07 18.23
N ALA A 34 -23.42 -5.42 17.72
CA ALA A 34 -23.26 -6.24 16.53
C ALA A 34 -22.66 -7.62 16.86
N THR A 35 -23.10 -8.63 16.14
CA THR A 35 -22.62 -10.02 16.30
C THR A 35 -21.15 -10.14 15.92
N GLU A 36 -20.74 -9.41 14.87
CA GLU A 36 -19.37 -9.39 14.35
C GLU A 36 -18.38 -8.83 15.39
N ASP A 37 -18.79 -7.79 16.14
CA ASP A 37 -17.96 -7.20 17.19
C ASP A 37 -17.79 -8.15 18.37
N ALA A 38 -18.89 -8.84 18.75
CA ALA A 38 -18.84 -9.86 19.78
C ALA A 38 -17.94 -11.04 19.37
N ALA A 39 -18.03 -11.49 18.12
CA ALA A 39 -17.21 -12.56 17.58
C ALA A 39 -15.71 -12.15 17.54
N ARG A 40 -15.39 -10.92 17.09
CA ARG A 40 -14.03 -10.39 17.10
C ARG A 40 -13.45 -10.30 18.51
N ALA A 41 -14.25 -9.84 19.48
CA ALA A 41 -13.84 -9.77 20.87
C ALA A 41 -13.51 -11.16 21.45
N LEU A 42 -14.32 -12.16 21.14
CA LEU A 42 -14.05 -13.55 21.55
C LEU A 42 -12.81 -14.10 20.85
N ALA A 43 -12.64 -13.88 19.56
CA ALA A 43 -11.48 -14.31 18.80
C ALA A 43 -10.18 -13.69 19.36
N ALA A 44 -10.22 -12.45 19.82
CA ALA A 44 -9.08 -11.77 20.44
C ALA A 44 -8.65 -12.40 21.79
N THR A 45 -9.54 -13.15 22.47
CA THR A 45 -9.24 -13.88 23.71
C THR A 45 -8.75 -15.31 23.46
N ALA A 46 -8.82 -15.80 22.22
CA ALA A 46 -8.30 -17.13 21.88
C ALA A 46 -6.78 -17.16 22.09
N PRO A 47 -6.24 -18.27 22.64
CA PRO A 47 -4.81 -18.46 22.71
C PRO A 47 -4.22 -18.31 21.29
N ARG A 48 -3.41 -17.29 21.09
CA ARG A 48 -2.63 -17.19 19.85
C ARG A 48 -1.53 -18.24 19.93
N ALA A 49 -1.34 -18.98 18.83
CA ALA A 49 -0.17 -19.81 18.68
C ALA A 49 1.07 -18.95 18.96
N PRO A 50 2.07 -19.45 19.71
CA PRO A 50 3.31 -18.71 19.91
C PRO A 50 3.82 -18.27 18.54
N HIS A 51 4.16 -17.00 18.39
CA HIS A 51 4.81 -16.50 17.18
C HIS A 51 6.19 -17.19 17.09
N THR A 52 6.23 -18.34 16.44
CA THR A 52 7.46 -19.03 16.10
C THR A 52 7.99 -18.41 14.80
N GLY A 53 8.79 -17.38 14.92
CA GLY A 53 9.54 -16.83 13.80
C GLY A 53 9.32 -15.32 13.59
N VAL A 54 10.02 -14.52 14.36
CA VAL A 54 10.38 -13.16 13.89
C VAL A 54 11.40 -13.37 12.79
N THR A 55 11.09 -12.91 11.57
CA THR A 55 12.06 -12.90 10.48
C THR A 55 13.22 -11.99 10.90
N PRO A 56 14.48 -12.48 10.94
CA PRO A 56 15.61 -11.65 11.32
C PRO A 56 15.73 -10.44 10.40
N LEU A 57 16.16 -9.30 10.95
CA LEU A 57 16.50 -8.15 10.13
C LEU A 57 17.69 -8.51 9.23
N PRO A 58 17.67 -8.14 7.96
CA PRO A 58 18.81 -8.30 7.07
C PRO A 58 19.98 -7.42 7.52
N SER A 59 21.18 -7.73 7.06
CA SER A 59 22.31 -6.82 7.21
C SER A 59 22.01 -5.50 6.51
N PRO A 60 22.41 -4.34 7.10
CA PRO A 60 22.20 -3.06 6.45
C PRO A 60 22.83 -3.00 5.07
N ALA A 61 22.08 -2.50 4.11
CA ALA A 61 22.56 -2.22 2.74
C ALA A 61 23.37 -0.91 2.70
N THR A 62 23.89 -0.56 1.52
CA THR A 62 24.48 0.76 1.30
C THR A 62 23.42 1.84 1.46
N PRO A 63 23.62 2.82 2.38
CA PRO A 63 22.59 3.82 2.67
C PRO A 63 22.20 4.65 1.46
N LEU A 64 20.91 4.92 1.30
CA LEU A 64 20.40 5.90 0.36
C LEU A 64 20.77 7.31 0.84
N ARG A 65 21.16 8.17 -0.10
CA ARG A 65 21.49 9.57 0.18
C ARG A 65 20.38 10.52 -0.20
N GLU A 66 19.54 10.10 -1.12
CA GLU A 66 18.44 10.87 -1.68
C GLU A 66 17.21 9.97 -1.81
N THR A 67 16.03 10.57 -1.62
CA THR A 67 14.74 9.86 -1.63
C THR A 67 13.69 10.59 -2.47
N GLY A 68 14.12 11.29 -3.51
CA GLY A 68 13.22 11.76 -4.56
C GLY A 68 12.46 10.58 -5.19
N TYR A 69 11.40 10.90 -5.92
CA TYR A 69 10.57 9.86 -6.55
C TYR A 69 11.40 8.90 -7.43
N LEU A 70 12.24 9.44 -8.30
CA LEU A 70 13.03 8.62 -9.23
C LEU A 70 14.15 7.85 -8.53
N GLU A 71 14.75 8.41 -7.48
CA GLU A 71 15.78 7.75 -6.69
C GLU A 71 15.18 6.56 -5.93
N THR A 72 14.04 6.76 -5.26
CA THR A 72 13.29 5.69 -4.57
C THR A 72 12.86 4.61 -5.56
N ARG A 73 12.32 5.00 -6.70
CA ARG A 73 11.93 4.09 -7.76
C ARG A 73 13.11 3.25 -8.25
N ARG A 74 14.24 3.88 -8.65
CA ARG A 74 15.45 3.17 -9.13
C ARG A 74 15.97 2.18 -8.10
N ALA A 75 15.93 2.55 -6.81
CA ALA A 75 16.35 1.66 -5.73
C ALA A 75 15.42 0.44 -5.58
N LEU A 76 14.11 0.64 -5.68
CA LEU A 76 13.13 -0.45 -5.66
C LEU A 76 13.18 -1.32 -6.93
N GLU A 77 13.43 -0.72 -8.11
CA GLU A 77 13.68 -1.47 -9.35
C GLU A 77 14.91 -2.36 -9.23
N ALA A 78 15.99 -1.84 -8.67
CA ALA A 78 17.19 -2.63 -8.39
C ALA A 78 16.95 -3.76 -7.37
N ALA A 79 15.98 -3.59 -6.46
CA ALA A 79 15.52 -4.63 -5.54
C ALA A 79 14.55 -5.64 -6.19
N GLY A 80 14.14 -5.43 -7.43
CA GLY A 80 13.29 -6.35 -8.20
C GLY A 80 11.81 -5.96 -8.29
N LEU A 81 11.42 -4.75 -7.90
CA LEU A 81 10.05 -4.26 -8.06
C LEU A 81 9.88 -3.65 -9.47
N ALA A 82 8.88 -4.10 -10.21
CA ALA A 82 8.61 -3.59 -11.54
C ALA A 82 7.84 -2.26 -11.52
N PHE A 83 8.20 -1.35 -12.44
CA PHE A 83 7.52 -0.09 -12.71
C PHE A 83 7.28 0.09 -14.22
N PRO A 84 6.34 0.95 -14.65
CA PRO A 84 6.22 1.34 -16.04
C PRO A 84 7.50 2.01 -16.56
N ALA A 85 7.75 2.01 -17.87
CA ALA A 85 8.84 2.79 -18.44
C ALA A 85 8.70 4.28 -18.06
N ALA A 86 9.80 4.94 -17.70
CA ALA A 86 9.80 6.35 -17.32
C ALA A 86 11.09 7.07 -17.70
N ARG A 87 10.97 8.36 -17.92
CA ARG A 87 12.09 9.27 -18.20
C ARG A 87 11.94 10.57 -17.42
N GLU A 88 13.00 10.98 -16.75
CA GLU A 88 13.08 12.33 -16.19
C GLU A 88 13.30 13.35 -17.31
N ILE A 89 12.60 14.48 -17.21
CA ILE A 89 12.70 15.58 -18.17
C ILE A 89 12.70 16.93 -17.44
N HIS A 90 13.33 17.91 -18.06
CA HIS A 90 13.46 19.27 -17.54
C HIS A 90 12.87 20.31 -18.49
N ASP A 91 12.71 19.98 -19.77
CA ASP A 91 12.21 20.86 -20.79
C ASP A 91 11.39 20.15 -21.87
N GLU A 92 10.86 20.93 -22.82
CA GLU A 92 10.02 20.42 -23.91
C GLU A 92 10.79 19.53 -24.89
N ALA A 93 12.09 19.76 -25.09
CA ALA A 93 12.90 18.97 -26.02
C ALA A 93 13.14 17.57 -25.45
N GLU A 94 13.47 17.48 -24.16
CA GLU A 94 13.61 16.20 -23.43
C GLU A 94 12.28 15.45 -23.36
N LEU A 95 11.15 16.18 -23.17
CA LEU A 95 9.83 15.59 -23.17
C LEU A 95 9.49 14.92 -24.51
N LEU A 96 9.74 15.59 -25.62
CA LEU A 96 9.49 15.04 -26.96
C LEU A 96 10.42 13.85 -27.26
N ALA A 97 11.66 13.89 -26.80
CA ALA A 97 12.58 12.76 -26.89
C ALA A 97 12.06 11.55 -26.09
N ALA A 98 11.65 11.78 -24.84
CA ALA A 98 11.06 10.72 -23.99
C ALA A 98 9.81 10.10 -24.62
N ALA A 99 8.94 10.90 -25.23
CA ALA A 99 7.76 10.41 -25.94
C ALA A 99 8.08 9.53 -27.16
N GLY A 100 9.30 9.60 -27.67
CA GLY A 100 9.80 8.73 -28.74
C GLY A 100 10.38 7.41 -28.26
N GLU A 101 10.69 7.27 -26.96
CA GLU A 101 11.32 6.06 -26.40
C GLU A 101 10.30 4.95 -26.08
N PHE A 102 9.06 5.32 -25.76
CA PHE A 102 7.97 4.36 -25.47
C PHE A 102 6.63 4.89 -25.94
N SER A 103 5.70 4.00 -26.21
CA SER A 103 4.37 4.35 -26.74
C SER A 103 3.46 4.89 -25.63
N GLY A 104 2.61 5.88 -25.98
CA GLY A 104 1.52 6.31 -25.12
C GLY A 104 0.38 5.28 -25.00
N PRO A 105 -0.63 5.56 -24.19
CA PRO A 105 -0.83 6.84 -23.49
C PRO A 105 0.24 7.09 -22.41
N TYR A 106 0.43 8.37 -22.07
CA TYR A 106 1.47 8.79 -21.14
C TYR A 106 0.88 9.30 -19.83
N VAL A 107 1.72 9.27 -18.81
CA VAL A 107 1.55 9.95 -17.53
C VAL A 107 2.64 10.99 -17.39
N LEU A 108 2.28 12.20 -16.95
CA LEU A 108 3.21 13.26 -16.60
C LEU A 108 3.10 13.52 -15.09
N LYS A 109 4.23 13.49 -14.39
CA LYS A 109 4.31 13.79 -12.95
C LYS A 109 5.30 14.91 -12.70
N ALA A 110 4.89 15.95 -11.97
CA ALA A 110 5.82 16.94 -11.42
C ALA A 110 6.58 16.31 -10.26
N LEU A 111 7.91 16.45 -10.27
CA LEU A 111 8.78 15.97 -9.21
C LEU A 111 8.92 17.02 -8.08
N HIS A 112 9.49 16.62 -6.94
CA HIS A 112 9.64 17.43 -5.70
C HIS A 112 8.35 17.79 -4.96
N LEU A 113 7.20 17.24 -5.35
CA LEU A 113 5.94 17.37 -4.61
C LEU A 113 5.72 16.13 -3.75
N LEU A 114 5.51 16.32 -2.44
CA LEU A 114 5.22 15.23 -1.50
C LEU A 114 3.88 14.56 -1.80
N HIS A 115 2.85 15.36 -2.13
CA HIS A 115 1.51 14.91 -2.49
C HIS A 115 1.19 15.41 -3.91
N LYS A 116 1.79 14.74 -4.89
CA LYS A 116 1.71 15.12 -6.32
C LYS A 116 0.28 15.23 -6.84
N SER A 117 -0.56 14.26 -6.51
CA SER A 117 -1.96 14.20 -6.97
C SER A 117 -2.80 15.34 -6.41
N ASP A 118 -2.69 15.63 -5.12
CA ASP A 118 -3.46 16.68 -4.44
C ASP A 118 -3.07 18.09 -4.95
N ALA A 119 -1.79 18.26 -5.28
CA ALA A 119 -1.27 19.51 -5.86
C ALA A 119 -1.56 19.64 -7.36
N GLY A 120 -2.24 18.66 -7.98
CA GLY A 120 -2.44 18.60 -9.43
C GLY A 120 -1.13 18.40 -10.19
N GLY A 121 -0.15 17.78 -9.60
CA GLY A 121 1.15 17.46 -10.19
C GLY A 121 1.16 16.14 -10.97
N VAL A 122 -0.01 15.58 -11.30
CA VAL A 122 -0.14 14.35 -12.10
C VAL A 122 -1.17 14.57 -13.19
N ALA A 123 -0.80 14.26 -14.43
CA ALA A 123 -1.70 14.21 -15.59
C ALA A 123 -1.66 12.80 -16.19
N LEU A 124 -2.84 12.20 -16.38
CA LEU A 124 -3.01 10.82 -16.81
C LEU A 124 -3.67 10.76 -18.20
N GLY A 125 -3.46 9.65 -18.91
CA GLY A 125 -4.19 9.34 -20.14
C GLY A 125 -3.84 10.22 -21.34
N LEU A 126 -2.63 10.77 -21.36
CA LEU A 126 -2.17 11.65 -22.44
C LEU A 126 -1.91 10.80 -23.69
N ALA A 127 -2.79 10.89 -24.68
CA ALA A 127 -2.84 9.95 -25.80
C ALA A 127 -1.63 10.05 -26.75
N GLY A 128 -1.00 11.22 -26.82
CA GLY A 128 0.14 11.42 -27.71
C GLY A 128 1.03 12.59 -27.31
N PRO A 129 2.14 12.80 -28.06
CA PRO A 129 3.13 13.84 -27.75
C PRO A 129 2.53 15.26 -27.69
N GLY A 130 1.49 15.54 -28.47
CA GLY A 130 0.81 16.84 -28.47
C GLY A 130 0.06 17.12 -27.17
N GLU A 131 -0.69 16.14 -26.66
CA GLU A 131 -1.37 16.26 -25.35
C GLU A 131 -0.37 16.30 -24.20
N LEU A 132 0.70 15.49 -24.29
CA LEU A 132 1.77 15.47 -23.32
C LEU A 132 2.44 16.85 -23.21
N LEU A 133 2.73 17.49 -24.36
CA LEU A 133 3.35 18.83 -24.40
C LEU A 133 2.40 19.90 -23.84
N ALA A 134 1.12 19.82 -24.17
CA ALA A 134 0.12 20.75 -23.64
C ALA A 134 0.00 20.63 -22.11
N ALA A 135 -0.08 19.39 -21.60
CA ALA A 135 -0.12 19.12 -20.16
C ALA A 135 1.15 19.60 -19.44
N PHE A 136 2.32 19.42 -20.05
CA PHE A 136 3.58 19.92 -19.51
C PHE A 136 3.58 21.44 -19.37
N ARG A 137 3.19 22.17 -20.42
CA ARG A 137 3.14 23.64 -20.40
C ARG A 137 2.20 24.16 -19.33
N GLU A 138 1.02 23.59 -19.23
CA GLU A 138 0.03 23.95 -18.23
C GLU A 138 0.55 23.67 -16.81
N MET A 139 1.07 22.45 -16.58
CA MET A 139 1.59 22.04 -15.29
C MET A 139 2.83 22.88 -14.90
N HIS A 140 3.74 23.15 -15.83
CA HIS A 140 4.92 23.96 -15.59
C HIS A 140 4.56 25.41 -15.26
N ALA A 141 3.64 26.02 -16.00
CA ALA A 141 3.17 27.38 -15.72
C ALA A 141 2.53 27.51 -14.33
N ARG A 142 1.86 26.46 -13.86
CA ARG A 142 1.17 26.46 -12.57
C ARG A 142 2.06 26.09 -11.39
N LEU A 143 2.95 25.11 -11.55
CA LEU A 143 3.73 24.54 -10.44
C LEU A 143 5.20 24.96 -10.46
N GLY A 144 5.77 25.27 -11.63
CA GLY A 144 7.19 25.64 -11.77
C GLY A 144 8.15 24.56 -11.24
N ALA A 145 7.77 23.27 -11.32
CA ALA A 145 8.62 22.19 -10.82
C ALA A 145 9.93 22.15 -11.60
N PRO A 146 11.06 21.86 -10.94
CA PRO A 146 12.38 21.86 -11.58
C PRO A 146 12.59 20.66 -12.53
N SER A 147 11.86 19.57 -12.31
CA SER A 147 11.86 18.39 -13.19
C SER A 147 10.52 17.65 -13.14
N TYR A 148 10.31 16.81 -14.15
CA TYR A 148 9.11 16.01 -14.35
C TYR A 148 9.49 14.58 -14.72
N SER A 149 8.56 13.64 -14.52
CA SER A 149 8.64 12.28 -15.07
C SER A 149 7.60 12.11 -16.16
N VAL A 150 8.03 11.68 -17.34
CA VAL A 150 7.15 11.13 -18.38
C VAL A 150 7.17 9.64 -18.27
N GLU A 151 6.00 9.00 -18.15
CA GLU A 151 5.89 7.56 -17.91
C GLU A 151 4.90 6.93 -18.90
N ALA A 152 5.14 5.66 -19.27
CA ALA A 152 4.12 4.88 -19.94
C ALA A 152 2.96 4.65 -19.01
N MET A 153 1.74 4.91 -19.45
CA MET A 153 0.55 4.65 -18.64
C MET A 153 0.30 3.15 -18.54
N ALA A 154 0.20 2.65 -17.33
CA ALA A 154 -0.20 1.26 -17.09
C ALA A 154 -1.68 1.07 -17.46
N ASP A 155 -1.99 -0.10 -18.00
CA ASP A 155 -3.37 -0.52 -18.17
C ASP A 155 -3.95 -0.94 -16.82
N LEU A 156 -4.94 -0.20 -16.35
CA LEU A 156 -5.62 -0.44 -15.08
C LEU A 156 -6.78 -1.43 -15.21
N THR A 157 -7.09 -1.88 -16.43
CA THR A 157 -8.17 -2.84 -16.68
C THR A 157 -7.92 -4.13 -15.91
N ASP A 158 -8.96 -4.61 -15.24
CA ASP A 158 -8.91 -5.84 -14.41
C ASP A 158 -7.83 -5.83 -13.30
N GLY A 159 -7.25 -4.68 -13.03
CA GLY A 159 -6.29 -4.50 -11.94
C GLY A 159 -6.96 -4.16 -10.61
N ILE A 160 -6.25 -4.48 -9.53
CA ILE A 160 -6.55 -4.07 -8.17
C ILE A 160 -5.37 -3.28 -7.64
N GLU A 161 -5.64 -2.13 -7.06
CA GLU A 161 -4.64 -1.31 -6.44
C GLU A 161 -4.46 -1.73 -4.98
N LEU A 162 -3.22 -1.98 -4.59
CA LEU A 162 -2.81 -2.19 -3.21
C LEU A 162 -1.93 -1.03 -2.75
N ILE A 163 -1.86 -0.87 -1.43
CA ILE A 163 -0.88 -0.03 -0.76
C ILE A 163 0.07 -0.92 0.03
N VAL A 164 1.37 -0.68 -0.11
CA VAL A 164 2.41 -1.34 0.67
C VAL A 164 3.30 -0.27 1.26
N GLY A 165 3.35 -0.19 2.57
CA GLY A 165 4.17 0.79 3.29
C GLY A 165 4.97 0.15 4.41
N VAL A 166 6.07 0.79 4.79
CA VAL A 166 6.82 0.48 6.00
C VAL A 166 7.14 1.77 6.72
N ASN A 167 6.82 1.81 7.99
CA ASN A 167 7.19 2.91 8.89
C ASN A 167 8.10 2.37 10.00
N ARG A 168 9.12 3.11 10.37
CA ARG A 168 10.05 2.73 11.41
C ARG A 168 9.59 3.24 12.77
N ASP A 169 8.98 2.35 13.55
CA ASP A 169 8.58 2.64 14.92
C ASP A 169 9.80 2.55 15.87
N PRO A 170 9.98 3.51 16.79
CA PRO A 170 11.12 3.50 17.71
C PRO A 170 11.19 2.28 18.63
N ARG A 171 10.06 1.61 18.89
CA ARG A 171 9.96 0.45 19.80
C ARG A 171 9.94 -0.88 19.06
N PHE A 172 9.28 -0.92 17.90
CA PHE A 172 9.06 -2.16 17.14
C PHE A 172 10.01 -2.33 15.97
N GLY A 173 10.75 -1.27 15.58
CA GLY A 173 11.53 -1.26 14.35
C GLY A 173 10.65 -1.08 13.10
N PRO A 174 11.00 -1.68 11.97
CA PRO A 174 10.24 -1.50 10.74
C PRO A 174 8.89 -2.26 10.83
N VAL A 175 7.80 -1.51 10.72
CA VAL A 175 6.41 -2.02 10.73
C VAL A 175 5.85 -1.90 9.33
N ALA A 176 5.50 -3.02 8.73
CA ALA A 176 4.86 -3.08 7.42
C ALA A 176 3.35 -2.90 7.54
N MET A 177 2.80 -2.18 6.57
CA MET A 177 1.37 -2.00 6.32
C MET A 177 1.05 -2.50 4.91
N VAL A 178 0.03 -3.33 4.79
CA VAL A 178 -0.48 -3.80 3.50
C VAL A 178 -1.99 -3.66 3.49
N GLY A 179 -2.55 -3.13 2.43
CA GLY A 179 -4.01 -2.98 2.32
C GLY A 179 -4.50 -2.77 0.90
N LEU A 180 -5.81 -2.65 0.76
CA LEU A 180 -6.42 -2.19 -0.48
C LEU A 180 -6.00 -0.75 -0.72
N GLY A 181 -5.61 -0.42 -1.96
CA GLY A 181 -5.27 0.92 -2.42
C GLY A 181 -6.42 1.62 -3.12
N GLY A 182 -6.12 2.77 -3.72
CA GLY A 182 -7.08 3.57 -4.47
C GLY A 182 -8.12 4.28 -3.60
N VAL A 183 -9.10 4.88 -4.25
CA VAL A 183 -10.14 5.72 -3.60
C VAL A 183 -10.95 4.98 -2.53
N LEU A 184 -11.06 3.65 -2.63
CA LEU A 184 -11.79 2.84 -1.66
C LEU A 184 -11.00 2.55 -0.38
N ALA A 185 -9.69 2.67 -0.41
CA ALA A 185 -8.82 2.39 0.74
C ALA A 185 -9.17 3.25 1.95
N GLU A 186 -9.34 4.55 1.73
CA GLU A 186 -9.65 5.52 2.78
C GLU A 186 -11.03 5.26 3.41
N ALA A 187 -11.99 4.82 2.61
CA ALA A 187 -13.35 4.55 3.09
C ALA A 187 -13.46 3.24 3.86
N LEU A 188 -12.71 2.21 3.45
CA LEU A 188 -12.85 0.86 4.00
C LEU A 188 -11.89 0.58 5.15
N HIS A 189 -10.77 1.29 5.25
CA HIS A 189 -9.71 1.08 6.26
C HIS A 189 -9.32 -0.40 6.38
N ASP A 190 -9.22 -1.08 5.21
CA ASP A 190 -8.91 -2.51 5.14
C ASP A 190 -7.41 -2.71 5.00
N ILE A 191 -6.74 -2.65 6.11
CA ILE A 191 -5.28 -2.71 6.22
C ILE A 191 -4.84 -3.74 7.25
N ALA A 192 -3.71 -4.38 7.00
CA ALA A 192 -3.05 -5.30 7.91
C ALA A 192 -1.65 -4.77 8.26
N PHE A 193 -1.27 -4.91 9.52
CA PHE A 193 0.06 -4.54 10.00
C PHE A 193 0.84 -5.77 10.44
N THR A 194 2.15 -5.74 10.24
CA THR A 194 3.08 -6.75 10.73
C THR A 194 4.49 -6.17 10.83
N LEU A 195 5.42 -6.90 11.47
CA LEU A 195 6.83 -6.51 11.47
C LEU A 195 7.49 -6.86 10.12
N ALA A 196 8.30 -5.96 9.59
CA ALA A 196 9.14 -6.21 8.42
C ALA A 196 10.50 -6.80 8.84
N PRO A 197 11.17 -7.59 7.99
CA PRO A 197 10.74 -7.99 6.63
C PRO A 197 9.63 -9.04 6.65
N VAL A 198 8.79 -9.04 5.62
CA VAL A 198 7.65 -9.95 5.49
C VAL A 198 7.92 -10.95 4.35
N PRO A 199 8.20 -12.23 4.65
CA PRO A 199 8.36 -13.26 3.63
C PRO A 199 7.09 -13.43 2.78
N ALA A 200 7.24 -13.88 1.52
CA ALA A 200 6.15 -13.97 0.54
C ALA A 200 4.98 -14.83 1.02
N ASP A 201 5.23 -15.95 1.69
CA ASP A 201 4.19 -16.81 2.25
C ASP A 201 3.36 -16.09 3.33
N ARG A 202 4.02 -15.31 4.18
CA ARG A 202 3.34 -14.48 5.19
C ARG A 202 2.62 -13.31 4.54
N ALA A 203 3.20 -12.67 3.52
CA ALA A 203 2.55 -11.61 2.75
C ALA A 203 1.26 -12.12 2.09
N LEU A 204 1.31 -13.31 1.49
CA LEU A 204 0.14 -13.98 0.91
C LEU A 204 -0.95 -14.20 1.95
N HIS A 205 -0.58 -14.65 3.15
CA HIS A 205 -1.53 -14.83 4.26
C HIS A 205 -2.15 -13.51 4.70
N LEU A 206 -1.37 -12.41 4.77
CA LEU A 206 -1.90 -11.08 5.10
C LEU A 206 -2.89 -10.59 4.04
N LEU A 207 -2.55 -10.71 2.75
CA LEU A 207 -3.41 -10.32 1.64
C LEU A 207 -4.73 -11.09 1.65
N ARG A 208 -4.66 -12.41 1.89
CA ARG A 208 -5.85 -13.28 2.01
C ARG A 208 -6.66 -13.01 3.29
N GLY A 209 -6.07 -12.40 4.29
CA GLY A 209 -6.71 -12.00 5.55
C GLY A 209 -7.44 -10.66 5.50
N LEU A 210 -7.30 -9.87 4.44
CA LEU A 210 -8.03 -8.63 4.26
C LEU A 210 -9.53 -8.90 4.13
N ARG A 211 -10.37 -8.00 4.61
CA ARG A 211 -11.84 -8.11 4.47
C ARG A 211 -12.26 -8.10 3.01
N THR A 212 -11.50 -7.40 2.18
CA THR A 212 -11.71 -7.26 0.74
C THR A 212 -10.98 -8.33 -0.09
N ALA A 213 -10.37 -9.34 0.55
CA ALA A 213 -9.60 -10.39 -0.13
C ALA A 213 -10.34 -11.08 -1.28
N ALA A 214 -11.68 -11.17 -1.21
CA ALA A 214 -12.49 -11.72 -2.29
C ALA A 214 -12.34 -10.96 -3.62
N LEU A 215 -11.94 -9.68 -3.61
CA LEU A 215 -11.66 -8.92 -4.83
C LEU A 215 -10.45 -9.49 -5.57
N LEU A 216 -9.48 -10.06 -4.86
CA LEU A 216 -8.28 -10.66 -5.44
C LEU A 216 -8.57 -11.91 -6.27
N ASP A 217 -9.66 -12.62 -5.93
CA ASP A 217 -10.10 -13.83 -6.63
C ASP A 217 -10.96 -13.54 -7.87
N GLY A 218 -11.22 -12.26 -8.15
CA GLY A 218 -12.10 -11.81 -9.20
C GLY A 218 -13.57 -11.82 -8.79
N VAL A 219 -14.28 -10.75 -9.13
CA VAL A 219 -15.71 -10.58 -8.82
C VAL A 219 -16.45 -10.05 -10.04
N ARG A 220 -17.70 -10.45 -10.21
CA ARG A 220 -18.61 -9.97 -11.27
C ARG A 220 -18.00 -10.05 -12.68
N GLY A 221 -17.34 -11.14 -13.02
CA GLY A 221 -16.76 -11.37 -14.34
C GLY A 221 -15.35 -10.80 -14.54
N ARG A 222 -14.78 -10.14 -13.56
CA ARG A 222 -13.33 -9.80 -13.57
C ARG A 222 -12.49 -11.04 -13.26
N PRO A 223 -11.34 -11.23 -13.91
CA PRO A 223 -10.44 -12.32 -13.62
C PRO A 223 -9.81 -12.16 -12.21
N ALA A 224 -9.29 -13.26 -11.67
CA ALA A 224 -8.42 -13.21 -10.50
C ALA A 224 -7.11 -12.52 -10.85
N VAL A 225 -6.53 -11.79 -9.89
CA VAL A 225 -5.22 -11.16 -10.04
C VAL A 225 -4.10 -12.08 -9.55
N ASP A 226 -2.86 -11.81 -9.93
CA ASP A 226 -1.67 -12.56 -9.46
C ASP A 226 -1.31 -12.17 -8.02
N VAL A 227 -1.98 -12.82 -7.07
CA VAL A 227 -1.77 -12.57 -5.62
C VAL A 227 -0.38 -13.01 -5.16
N GLU A 228 0.20 -14.04 -5.80
CA GLU A 228 1.56 -14.49 -5.53
C GLU A 228 2.59 -13.44 -5.95
N ALA A 229 2.39 -12.79 -7.11
CA ALA A 229 3.22 -11.65 -7.50
C ALA A 229 3.07 -10.48 -6.53
N ALA A 230 1.86 -10.19 -6.06
CA ALA A 230 1.62 -9.19 -5.03
C ALA A 230 2.36 -9.53 -3.72
N ALA A 231 2.33 -10.79 -3.29
CA ALA A 231 3.04 -11.24 -2.09
C ALA A 231 4.57 -11.08 -2.23
N ARG A 232 5.14 -11.40 -3.40
CA ARG A 232 6.56 -11.16 -3.69
C ARG A 232 6.91 -9.67 -3.70
N ALA A 233 6.04 -8.81 -4.21
CA ALA A 233 6.23 -7.36 -4.18
C ALA A 233 6.23 -6.83 -2.73
N VAL A 234 5.33 -7.31 -1.88
CA VAL A 234 5.31 -6.99 -0.44
C VAL A 234 6.62 -7.42 0.23
N GLU A 235 7.10 -8.65 -0.05
CA GLU A 235 8.40 -9.13 0.43
C GLU A 235 9.53 -8.20 -0.01
N THR A 236 9.58 -7.83 -1.29
CA THR A 236 10.62 -6.95 -1.85
C THR A 236 10.64 -5.59 -1.14
N VAL A 237 9.50 -4.91 -1.04
CA VAL A 237 9.40 -3.59 -0.40
C VAL A 237 9.77 -3.65 1.08
N THR A 238 9.27 -4.66 1.79
CA THR A 238 9.50 -4.78 3.24
C THR A 238 10.93 -5.23 3.59
N ALA A 239 11.54 -6.10 2.77
CA ALA A 239 12.94 -6.50 2.90
C ALA A 239 13.87 -5.32 2.57
N PHE A 240 13.55 -4.54 1.52
CA PHE A 240 14.28 -3.32 1.19
C PHE A 240 14.27 -2.33 2.36
N ALA A 241 13.10 -2.00 2.89
CA ALA A 241 12.98 -1.09 4.03
C ALA A 241 13.71 -1.60 5.29
N ALA A 242 13.70 -2.91 5.53
CA ALA A 242 14.39 -3.53 6.65
C ALA A 242 15.91 -3.46 6.50
N ALA A 243 16.44 -3.52 5.27
CA ALA A 243 17.87 -3.40 4.96
C ALA A 243 18.38 -1.95 4.97
N HIS A 244 17.48 -0.95 4.96
CA HIS A 244 17.80 0.47 4.91
C HIS A 244 17.37 1.18 6.20
N PRO A 245 18.16 1.10 7.30
CA PRO A 245 17.80 1.66 8.60
C PRO A 245 17.66 3.20 8.59
N GLU A 246 18.24 3.88 7.63
CA GLU A 246 18.11 5.32 7.42
C GLU A 246 16.74 5.74 6.87
N ILE A 247 15.93 4.80 6.36
CA ILE A 247 14.57 5.09 5.90
C ILE A 247 13.63 5.10 7.11
N ALA A 248 13.01 6.26 7.37
CA ALA A 248 11.94 6.39 8.36
C ALA A 248 10.62 5.84 7.83
N GLU A 249 10.31 6.11 6.56
CA GLU A 249 9.08 5.69 5.90
C GLU A 249 9.35 5.38 4.43
N ILE A 250 8.74 4.31 3.94
CA ILE A 250 8.65 4.03 2.50
C ILE A 250 7.24 3.53 2.18
N GLU A 251 6.73 3.98 1.03
CA GLU A 251 5.40 3.61 0.55
C GLU A 251 5.42 3.38 -0.96
N VAL A 252 4.74 2.34 -1.38
CA VAL A 252 4.37 2.08 -2.77
C VAL A 252 2.85 2.18 -2.85
N ASN A 253 2.35 3.21 -3.53
CA ASN A 253 0.92 3.53 -3.61
C ASN A 253 0.60 4.31 -4.89
N PRO A 254 -0.09 3.67 -5.86
CA PRO A 254 -0.56 2.29 -5.80
C PRO A 254 0.48 1.25 -6.29
N LEU A 255 0.37 0.06 -5.74
CA LEU A 255 0.89 -1.17 -6.33
C LEU A 255 -0.27 -1.81 -7.12
N LEU A 256 -0.21 -1.73 -8.43
CA LEU A 256 -1.20 -2.32 -9.33
C LEU A 256 -0.95 -3.82 -9.46
N VAL A 257 -1.94 -4.62 -9.07
CA VAL A 257 -1.92 -6.08 -9.21
C VAL A 257 -2.89 -6.48 -10.31
N ARG A 258 -2.39 -7.19 -11.31
CA ARG A 258 -3.13 -7.66 -12.48
C ARG A 258 -3.08 -9.18 -12.60
N PRO A 259 -3.87 -9.80 -13.48
CA PRO A 259 -3.79 -11.24 -13.72
C PRO A 259 -2.41 -11.73 -14.19
N ASP A 260 -1.61 -10.85 -14.80
CA ASP A 260 -0.31 -11.14 -15.40
C ASP A 260 0.90 -10.61 -14.57
N GLY A 261 0.67 -10.14 -13.33
CA GLY A 261 1.73 -9.67 -12.46
C GLY A 261 1.43 -8.37 -11.72
N VAL A 262 2.48 -7.65 -11.34
CA VAL A 262 2.38 -6.40 -10.57
C VAL A 262 3.22 -5.29 -11.18
N LEU A 263 2.76 -4.05 -11.00
CA LEU A 263 3.51 -2.82 -11.32
C LEU A 263 3.34 -1.82 -10.18
N ALA A 264 4.42 -1.27 -9.68
CA ALA A 264 4.37 -0.10 -8.81
C ALA A 264 4.16 1.16 -9.65
N LEU A 265 3.13 1.93 -9.37
CA LEU A 265 2.82 3.13 -10.16
C LEU A 265 3.35 4.41 -9.50
N ASP A 266 3.49 4.41 -8.20
CA ASP A 266 4.16 5.49 -7.46
C ASP A 266 4.88 4.94 -6.23
N SER A 267 5.93 5.65 -5.81
CA SER A 267 6.68 5.32 -4.61
C SER A 267 7.20 6.57 -3.93
N ARG A 268 7.32 6.51 -2.62
CA ARG A 268 7.84 7.59 -1.79
C ARG A 268 8.69 7.00 -0.68
N ALA A 269 9.82 7.64 -0.38
CA ALA A 269 10.59 7.35 0.81
C ALA A 269 10.93 8.64 1.56
N VAL A 270 11.12 8.52 2.87
CA VAL A 270 11.54 9.60 3.76
C VAL A 270 12.68 9.08 4.61
N LEU A 271 13.78 9.84 4.68
CA LEU A 271 14.91 9.54 5.58
C LEU A 271 14.60 9.97 7.01
N ALA A 272 15.25 9.30 7.99
CA ALA A 272 15.12 9.57 9.41
C ALA A 272 15.85 10.84 9.85
#